data_3d0de690a00eee92271881105c9cbfd2
#
_entry.id   3d0de690a00eee92271881105c9cbfd2
#
_cell.length_a   1.000
_cell.length_b   1.000
_cell.length_c   1.000
_cell.angle_alpha   90.00
_cell.angle_beta   90.00
_cell.angle_gamma   90.00
#
_symmetry.space_group_name_H-M   'P 1'
#
loop_
_entity.id
_entity.type
_entity.pdbx_description
1 polymer ?
#
loop_
_entity_poly.entity_id
_entity_poly.type
_entity_poly.pdbx_seq_one_letter_code
_entity_poly.pdbx_strand_id
1 'polypeptide(L)'
;MNAPFRGIDKLNEVYFIGIGGIGMSAIARFFHTGGVKVSGYDKTPTVLTKELEASGIAVHYTANVELIPKKVDLVIYTPAIPAEQEELVYYRENGYKVVKRSDVLQIITESSFNICIAGTHGKTTIATMVGHWLRHSGFGCNAFRGGIAVNYGTKF
;
A
#
# COMPACT_ATOMS: atom_id res chain seq x y z
N MET A 1 1.35 -20.95 -4.61
CA MET A 1 2.66 -20.60 -5.21
C MET A 1 2.74 -19.10 -5.27
N ASN A 2 3.56 -18.49 -4.39
CA ASN A 2 3.77 -17.03 -4.41
C ASN A 2 4.70 -16.72 -5.58
N ALA A 3 4.25 -15.93 -6.54
CA ALA A 3 5.10 -15.44 -7.62
C ALA A 3 6.22 -14.56 -7.03
N PRO A 4 7.48 -14.77 -7.40
CA PRO A 4 8.59 -14.01 -6.85
C PRO A 4 8.51 -12.56 -7.34
N PHE A 5 8.54 -11.62 -6.39
CA PHE A 5 8.60 -10.19 -6.62
C PHE A 5 10.02 -9.79 -7.02
N ARG A 6 10.34 -9.77 -8.30
CA ARG A 6 11.64 -9.27 -8.78
C ARG A 6 11.74 -7.76 -8.54
N GLY A 7 12.49 -7.37 -7.50
CA GLY A 7 12.75 -5.98 -7.14
C GLY A 7 12.19 -5.55 -5.78
N ILE A 8 11.15 -6.23 -5.28
CA ILE A 8 10.58 -6.03 -3.95
C ILE A 8 11.11 -7.06 -2.95
N ASP A 9 11.68 -8.16 -3.43
CA ASP A 9 12.17 -9.31 -2.66
C ASP A 9 13.32 -8.99 -1.68
N LYS A 10 13.83 -7.76 -1.70
CA LYS A 10 14.93 -7.31 -0.84
C LYS A 10 14.54 -6.21 0.14
N LEU A 11 13.26 -5.84 0.20
CA LEU A 11 12.81 -4.82 1.13
C LEU A 11 12.57 -5.44 2.50
N ASN A 12 13.22 -4.89 3.53
CA ASN A 12 13.03 -5.31 4.92
C ASN A 12 12.02 -4.41 5.63
N GLU A 13 12.06 -3.10 5.35
CA GLU A 13 11.19 -2.12 6.00
C GLU A 13 10.72 -1.05 5.03
N VAL A 14 9.41 -0.79 5.01
CA VAL A 14 8.75 0.21 4.17
C VAL A 14 7.92 1.15 5.04
N TYR A 15 8.05 2.44 4.78
CA TYR A 15 7.30 3.47 5.49
C TYR A 15 6.30 4.18 4.57
N PHE A 16 5.11 4.46 5.11
CA PHE A 16 4.01 5.07 4.36
C PHE A 16 3.61 6.42 4.93
N ILE A 17 3.54 7.44 4.08
CA ILE A 17 3.00 8.77 4.43
C ILE A 17 1.63 8.93 3.78
N GLY A 18 0.57 8.97 4.62
CA GLY A 18 -0.83 8.88 4.21
C GLY A 18 -1.33 7.44 4.07
N ILE A 19 -0.96 6.57 5.03
CA ILE A 19 -1.21 5.12 4.99
C ILE A 19 -2.70 4.76 5.01
N GLY A 20 -3.57 5.61 5.60
CA GLY A 20 -5.01 5.37 5.74
C GLY A 20 -5.82 5.55 4.45
N GLY A 21 -5.21 6.07 3.39
CA GLY A 21 -5.87 6.15 2.08
C GLY A 21 -6.23 4.76 1.53
N ILE A 22 -7.35 4.68 0.78
CA ILE A 22 -7.87 3.41 0.22
C ILE A 22 -6.79 2.62 -0.54
N GLY A 23 -6.10 3.27 -1.46
CA GLY A 23 -5.06 2.61 -2.26
C GLY A 23 -3.73 2.42 -1.50
N MET A 24 -3.44 3.28 -0.53
CA MET A 24 -2.22 3.18 0.30
C MET A 24 -2.33 2.01 1.27
N SER A 25 -3.46 1.87 1.96
CA SER A 25 -3.70 0.75 2.88
C SER A 25 -3.67 -0.62 2.20
N ALA A 26 -4.12 -0.70 0.93
CA ALA A 26 -4.02 -1.93 0.15
C ALA A 26 -2.57 -2.31 -0.15
N ILE A 27 -1.73 -1.35 -0.53
CA ILE A 27 -0.30 -1.57 -0.78
C ILE A 27 0.43 -1.89 0.53
N ALA A 28 0.09 -1.22 1.64
CA ALA A 28 0.66 -1.49 2.95
C ALA A 28 0.40 -2.95 3.39
N ARG A 29 -0.82 -3.44 3.24
CA ARG A 29 -1.16 -4.85 3.51
C ARG A 29 -0.42 -5.82 2.61
N PHE A 30 -0.28 -5.47 1.34
CA PHE A 30 0.44 -6.27 0.37
C PHE A 30 1.90 -6.50 0.80
N PHE A 31 2.63 -5.45 1.17
CA PHE A 31 3.99 -5.57 1.71
C PHE A 31 4.02 -6.35 3.03
N HIS A 32 3.10 -6.05 3.93
CA HIS A 32 3.03 -6.71 5.24
C HIS A 32 2.77 -8.23 5.10
N THR A 33 1.84 -8.63 4.24
CA THR A 33 1.57 -10.04 3.94
C THR A 33 2.76 -10.73 3.29
N GLY A 34 3.57 -9.99 2.54
CA GLY A 34 4.84 -10.45 1.96
C GLY A 34 5.99 -10.58 2.97
N GLY A 35 5.75 -10.29 4.25
CA GLY A 35 6.76 -10.38 5.31
C GLY A 35 7.63 -9.13 5.47
N VAL A 36 7.33 -8.04 4.78
CA VAL A 36 8.03 -6.76 4.91
C VAL A 36 7.50 -6.04 6.15
N LYS A 37 8.38 -5.49 6.96
CA LYS A 37 7.98 -4.62 8.08
C LYS A 37 7.40 -3.33 7.54
N VAL A 38 6.16 -3.01 7.94
CA VAL A 38 5.42 -1.84 7.48
C VAL A 38 5.04 -0.96 8.65
N SER A 39 5.25 0.33 8.48
CA SER A 39 4.73 1.36 9.39
C SER A 39 4.35 2.60 8.59
N GLY A 40 3.64 3.54 9.22
CA GLY A 40 3.28 4.75 8.51
C GLY A 40 2.57 5.79 9.35
N TYR A 41 2.38 6.93 8.70
CA TYR A 41 1.66 8.09 9.21
C TYR A 41 0.35 8.30 8.46
N ASP A 42 -0.67 8.70 9.18
CA ASP A 42 -1.88 9.31 8.62
C ASP A 42 -2.36 10.43 9.54
N LYS A 43 -2.94 11.47 8.97
CA LYS A 43 -3.44 12.61 9.76
C LYS A 43 -4.68 12.23 10.60
N THR A 44 -5.47 11.26 10.13
CA THR A 44 -6.78 10.97 10.70
C THR A 44 -6.96 9.48 11.00
N PRO A 45 -7.33 9.11 12.22
CA PRO A 45 -7.75 7.76 12.53
C PRO A 45 -9.02 7.40 11.73
N THR A 46 -8.96 6.31 10.99
CA THR A 46 -10.09 5.80 10.18
C THR A 46 -10.31 4.32 10.47
N VAL A 47 -11.40 3.76 9.98
CA VAL A 47 -11.61 2.30 10.04
C VAL A 47 -10.44 1.56 9.39
N LEU A 48 -9.90 2.09 8.29
CA LEU A 48 -8.79 1.47 7.58
C LEU A 48 -7.49 1.47 8.37
N THR A 49 -7.16 2.57 9.04
CA THR A 49 -5.95 2.63 9.88
C THR A 49 -6.08 1.71 11.09
N LYS A 50 -7.25 1.62 11.72
CA LYS A 50 -7.52 0.66 12.81
C LYS A 50 -7.38 -0.80 12.37
N GLU A 51 -7.83 -1.13 11.15
CA GLU A 51 -7.64 -2.45 10.59
C GLU A 51 -6.15 -2.75 10.30
N LEU A 52 -5.36 -1.75 9.88
CA LEU A 52 -3.92 -1.90 9.72
C LEU A 52 -3.24 -2.15 11.07
N GLU A 53 -3.59 -1.38 12.10
CA GLU A 53 -3.09 -1.58 13.47
C GLU A 53 -3.44 -2.98 14.01
N ALA A 54 -4.69 -3.42 13.82
CA ALA A 54 -5.12 -4.75 14.20
C ALA A 54 -4.37 -5.89 13.47
N SER A 55 -3.83 -5.61 12.28
CA SER A 55 -2.99 -6.55 11.54
C SER A 55 -1.50 -6.50 11.92
N GLY A 56 -1.11 -5.64 12.87
CA GLY A 56 0.28 -5.51 13.34
C GLY A 56 1.10 -4.43 12.63
N ILE A 57 0.47 -3.60 11.80
CA ILE A 57 1.13 -2.45 11.16
C ILE A 57 1.09 -1.25 12.10
N ALA A 58 2.24 -0.70 12.45
CA ALA A 58 2.33 0.47 13.32
C ALA A 58 1.89 1.73 12.56
N VAL A 59 0.90 2.44 13.11
CA VAL A 59 0.41 3.71 12.54
C VAL A 59 0.46 4.79 13.61
N HIS A 60 0.95 5.98 13.25
CA HIS A 60 0.84 7.15 14.11
C HIS A 60 0.10 8.29 13.40
N TYR A 61 -0.44 9.23 14.19
CA TYR A 61 -1.36 10.25 13.71
C TYR A 61 -0.86 11.69 13.90
N THR A 62 0.32 11.83 14.49
CA THR A 62 0.99 13.13 14.65
C THR A 62 2.23 13.11 13.79
N ALA A 63 2.36 14.09 12.89
CA ALA A 63 3.58 14.25 12.12
C ALA A 63 4.73 14.57 13.08
N ASN A 64 5.73 13.70 13.14
CA ASN A 64 6.87 13.87 14.02
C ASN A 64 8.05 13.03 13.53
N VAL A 65 9.15 13.71 13.23
CA VAL A 65 10.40 13.09 12.75
C VAL A 65 11.04 12.15 13.78
N GLU A 66 10.70 12.26 15.07
CA GLU A 66 11.21 11.35 16.10
C GLU A 66 10.48 9.99 16.11
N LEU A 67 9.26 9.95 15.63
CA LEU A 67 8.44 8.72 15.59
C LEU A 67 8.71 7.84 14.36
N ILE A 68 9.37 8.38 13.34
CA ILE A 68 9.61 7.67 12.10
C ILE A 68 10.84 6.76 12.17
N PRO A 69 10.82 5.60 11.50
CA PRO A 69 11.99 4.72 11.44
C PRO A 69 13.12 5.35 10.63
N LYS A 70 14.35 5.23 11.18
CA LYS A 70 15.58 5.79 10.58
C LYS A 70 16.30 4.79 9.65
N LYS A 71 15.78 3.59 9.48
CA LYS A 71 16.34 2.56 8.61
C LYS A 71 15.21 1.95 7.78
N VAL A 72 14.84 2.64 6.70
CA VAL A 72 13.82 2.15 5.76
C VAL A 72 14.41 2.01 4.37
N ASP A 73 14.01 0.98 3.67
CA ASP A 73 14.45 0.72 2.30
C ASP A 73 13.64 1.55 1.29
N LEU A 74 12.41 1.90 1.64
CA LEU A 74 11.49 2.61 0.76
C LEU A 74 10.48 3.45 1.56
N VAL A 75 10.28 4.68 1.14
CA VAL A 75 9.23 5.57 1.63
C VAL A 75 8.20 5.78 0.54
N ILE A 76 6.93 5.52 0.84
CA ILE A 76 5.83 5.62 -0.12
C ILE A 76 4.88 6.73 0.34
N TYR A 77 4.58 7.66 -0.55
CA TYR A 77 3.63 8.73 -0.25
C TYR A 77 2.52 8.87 -1.30
N THR A 78 1.42 9.49 -0.90
CA THR A 78 0.34 9.86 -1.81
C THR A 78 0.42 11.34 -2.19
N PRO A 79 0.04 11.74 -3.43
CA PRO A 79 -0.01 13.15 -3.83
C PRO A 79 -0.93 14.04 -2.99
N ALA A 80 -1.81 13.45 -2.17
CA ALA A 80 -2.66 14.18 -1.23
C ALA A 80 -1.87 14.76 -0.02
N ILE A 81 -0.64 14.33 0.20
CA ILE A 81 0.24 14.84 1.26
C ILE A 81 0.90 16.13 0.76
N PRO A 82 0.82 17.24 1.54
CA PRO A 82 1.55 18.46 1.22
C PRO A 82 3.04 18.24 1.08
N ALA A 83 3.68 18.97 0.17
CA ALA A 83 5.12 18.83 -0.08
C ALA A 83 5.99 19.20 1.15
N GLU A 84 5.43 20.04 2.00
CA GLU A 84 6.04 20.59 3.22
C GLU A 84 5.81 19.71 4.47
N GLN A 85 5.17 18.53 4.30
CA GLN A 85 4.94 17.64 5.44
C GLN A 85 6.29 17.18 6.01
N GLU A 86 6.47 17.35 7.30
CA GLU A 86 7.77 17.26 8.01
C GLU A 86 8.51 15.93 7.76
N GLU A 87 7.81 14.82 7.81
CA GLU A 87 8.40 13.50 7.61
C GLU A 87 8.79 13.28 6.15
N LEU A 88 7.98 13.78 5.20
CA LEU A 88 8.28 13.71 3.77
C LEU A 88 9.52 14.54 3.44
N VAL A 89 9.62 15.74 4.00
CA VAL A 89 10.79 16.62 3.87
C VAL A 89 12.01 15.93 4.45
N TYR A 90 11.91 15.42 5.69
CA TYR A 90 13.00 14.71 6.34
C TYR A 90 13.56 13.57 5.49
N TYR A 91 12.72 12.70 4.98
CA TYR A 91 13.18 11.58 4.17
C TYR A 91 13.83 12.01 2.85
N ARG A 92 13.32 13.06 2.22
CA ARG A 92 13.90 13.61 0.98
C ARG A 92 15.27 14.23 1.23
N GLU A 93 15.39 15.05 2.25
CA GLU A 93 16.64 15.75 2.57
C GLU A 93 17.74 14.81 3.07
N ASN A 94 17.38 13.70 3.68
CA ASN A 94 18.33 12.71 4.16
C ASN A 94 18.62 11.57 3.15
N GLY A 95 18.22 11.75 1.87
CA GLY A 95 18.61 10.86 0.79
C GLY A 95 17.92 9.49 0.77
N TYR A 96 16.79 9.35 1.45
CA TYR A 96 16.01 8.11 1.38
C TYR A 96 15.32 7.94 0.03
N LYS A 97 15.08 6.70 -0.37
CA LYS A 97 14.31 6.40 -1.57
C LYS A 97 12.84 6.70 -1.33
N VAL A 98 12.37 7.84 -1.83
CA VAL A 98 10.98 8.31 -1.69
C VAL A 98 10.27 8.17 -3.03
N VAL A 99 9.17 7.42 -3.08
CA VAL A 99 8.41 7.14 -4.30
C VAL A 99 6.93 7.44 -4.13
N LYS A 100 6.25 7.74 -5.23
CA LYS A 100 4.79 7.90 -5.24
C LYS A 100 4.11 6.53 -5.24
N ARG A 101 2.88 6.49 -4.77
CA ARG A 101 2.03 5.30 -4.85
C ARG A 101 1.94 4.71 -6.27
N SER A 102 1.85 5.56 -7.31
CA SER A 102 1.81 5.13 -8.71
C SER A 102 3.05 4.34 -9.11
N ASP A 103 4.21 4.79 -8.69
CA ASP A 103 5.50 4.21 -9.06
C ASP A 103 5.66 2.83 -8.41
N VAL A 104 5.16 2.68 -7.17
CA VAL A 104 5.13 1.38 -6.49
C VAL A 104 4.20 0.39 -7.20
N LEU A 105 3.02 0.84 -7.62
CA LEU A 105 2.12 -0.01 -8.41
C LEU A 105 2.76 -0.44 -9.72
N GLN A 106 3.49 0.44 -10.40
CA GLN A 106 4.25 0.10 -11.60
C GLN A 106 5.27 -1.02 -11.30
N ILE A 107 6.08 -0.88 -10.25
CA ILE A 107 7.07 -1.89 -9.85
C ILE A 107 6.39 -3.24 -9.55
N ILE A 108 5.25 -3.24 -8.84
CA ILE A 108 4.49 -4.45 -8.54
C ILE A 108 3.98 -5.10 -9.82
N THR A 109 3.48 -4.30 -10.77
CA THR A 109 2.90 -4.81 -12.02
C THR A 109 3.96 -5.31 -12.99
N GLU A 110 5.14 -4.70 -13.08
CA GLU A 110 6.22 -5.14 -13.97
C GLU A 110 6.75 -6.54 -13.65
N SER A 111 6.56 -7.01 -12.42
CA SER A 111 7.03 -8.32 -11.95
C SER A 111 5.97 -9.43 -11.98
N SER A 112 4.74 -9.14 -12.44
CA SER A 112 3.59 -10.03 -12.31
C SER A 112 2.74 -10.09 -13.58
N PHE A 113 1.96 -11.15 -13.75
CA PHE A 113 0.88 -11.14 -14.74
C PHE A 113 -0.25 -10.23 -14.24
N ASN A 114 -0.69 -9.30 -15.09
CA ASN A 114 -1.64 -8.28 -14.71
C ASN A 114 -2.92 -8.31 -15.56
N ILE A 115 -4.04 -8.08 -14.90
CA ILE A 115 -5.33 -7.80 -15.54
C ILE A 115 -5.69 -6.35 -15.17
N CYS A 116 -5.57 -5.43 -16.12
CA CYS A 116 -5.86 -4.03 -15.93
C CYS A 116 -7.26 -3.69 -16.42
N ILE A 117 -8.08 -3.07 -15.57
CA ILE A 117 -9.46 -2.69 -15.88
C ILE A 117 -9.54 -1.17 -15.96
N ALA A 118 -9.74 -0.66 -17.17
CA ALA A 118 -9.90 0.76 -17.47
C ALA A 118 -11.34 1.06 -17.93
N GLY A 119 -11.75 2.32 -17.85
CA GLY A 119 -13.06 2.79 -18.29
C GLY A 119 -13.55 3.96 -17.43
N THR A 120 -14.58 4.66 -17.91
CA THR A 120 -15.22 5.75 -17.16
C THR A 120 -16.04 5.22 -15.98
N HIS A 121 -16.77 4.13 -16.17
CA HIS A 121 -17.64 3.49 -15.17
C HIS A 121 -17.33 1.98 -15.03
N GLY A 122 -17.77 1.37 -13.94
CA GLY A 122 -17.72 -0.08 -13.73
C GLY A 122 -16.35 -0.66 -13.32
N LYS A 123 -15.27 0.12 -13.30
CA LYS A 123 -13.92 -0.37 -12.98
C LYS A 123 -13.85 -1.19 -11.70
N THR A 124 -14.34 -0.63 -10.60
CA THR A 124 -14.30 -1.28 -9.28
C THR A 124 -15.15 -2.54 -9.27
N THR A 125 -16.32 -2.52 -9.90
CA THR A 125 -17.22 -3.68 -9.99
C THR A 125 -16.57 -4.81 -10.75
N ILE A 126 -16.05 -4.55 -11.95
CA ILE A 126 -15.41 -5.57 -12.79
C ILE A 126 -14.15 -6.12 -12.10
N ALA A 127 -13.31 -5.25 -11.52
CA ALA A 127 -12.12 -5.68 -10.78
C ALA A 127 -12.49 -6.58 -9.59
N THR A 128 -13.60 -6.28 -8.91
CA THR A 128 -14.11 -7.11 -7.82
C THR A 128 -14.59 -8.48 -8.31
N MET A 129 -15.31 -8.53 -9.42
CA MET A 129 -15.80 -9.78 -10.00
C MET A 129 -14.66 -10.68 -10.48
N VAL A 130 -13.70 -10.11 -11.20
CA VAL A 130 -12.51 -10.84 -11.67
C VAL A 130 -11.68 -11.35 -10.49
N GLY A 131 -11.42 -10.52 -9.49
CA GLY A 131 -10.71 -10.92 -8.28
C GLY A 131 -11.44 -12.03 -7.51
N HIS A 132 -12.77 -11.97 -7.43
CA HIS A 132 -13.60 -13.00 -6.85
C HIS A 132 -13.44 -14.34 -7.58
N TRP A 133 -13.56 -14.34 -8.89
CA TRP A 133 -13.41 -15.56 -9.70
C TRP A 133 -12.04 -16.18 -9.58
N LEU A 134 -10.97 -15.38 -9.68
CA LEU A 134 -9.61 -15.87 -9.54
C LEU A 134 -9.37 -16.49 -8.17
N ARG A 135 -9.89 -15.89 -7.12
CA ARG A 135 -9.77 -16.45 -5.76
C ARG A 135 -10.52 -17.77 -5.61
N HIS A 136 -11.74 -17.86 -6.11
CA HIS A 136 -12.55 -19.08 -6.04
C HIS A 136 -12.08 -20.20 -6.96
N SER A 137 -11.39 -19.88 -8.04
CA SER A 137 -10.76 -20.88 -8.92
C SER A 137 -9.46 -21.46 -8.39
N GLY A 138 -8.98 -21.01 -7.22
CA GLY A 138 -7.74 -21.47 -6.63
C GLY A 138 -6.46 -20.85 -7.19
N PHE A 139 -6.57 -19.92 -8.16
CA PHE A 139 -5.39 -19.24 -8.72
C PHE A 139 -4.74 -18.28 -7.72
N GLY A 140 -5.52 -17.68 -6.83
CA GLY A 140 -5.05 -16.62 -5.96
C GLY A 140 -4.67 -15.35 -6.74
N CYS A 141 -5.02 -14.19 -6.22
CA CYS A 141 -4.65 -12.91 -6.82
C CYS A 141 -4.57 -11.80 -5.77
N ASN A 142 -3.83 -10.74 -6.08
CA ASN A 142 -3.89 -9.47 -5.39
C ASN A 142 -4.74 -8.51 -6.23
N ALA A 143 -5.68 -7.80 -5.62
CA ALA A 143 -6.54 -6.87 -6.33
C ALA A 143 -6.42 -5.46 -5.73
N PHE A 144 -5.79 -4.55 -6.48
CA PHE A 144 -5.69 -3.14 -6.14
C PHE A 144 -6.84 -2.37 -6.76
N ARG A 145 -7.79 -1.91 -5.95
CA ARG A 145 -9.01 -1.24 -6.40
C ARG A 145 -9.36 -0.04 -5.52
N GLY A 146 -10.14 0.87 -6.06
CA GLY A 146 -10.58 2.08 -5.35
C GLY A 146 -11.81 1.92 -4.47
N GLY A 147 -12.12 0.71 -3.97
CA GLY A 147 -13.30 0.44 -3.16
C GLY A 147 -13.16 -0.78 -2.26
N ILE A 148 -14.14 -0.98 -1.37
CA ILE A 148 -14.25 -2.13 -0.46
C ILE A 148 -15.21 -3.15 -1.08
N ALA A 149 -14.85 -4.44 -1.12
CA ALA A 149 -15.77 -5.49 -1.51
C ALA A 149 -16.59 -5.95 -0.30
N VAL A 150 -17.90 -5.87 -0.43
CA VAL A 150 -18.84 -6.24 0.63
C VAL A 150 -18.63 -7.69 1.08
N ASN A 151 -18.39 -8.61 0.14
CA ASN A 151 -18.26 -10.04 0.42
C ASN A 151 -17.02 -10.43 1.22
N TYR A 152 -16.04 -9.55 1.33
CA TYR A 152 -14.76 -9.87 1.97
C TYR A 152 -14.45 -8.97 3.18
N GLY A 153 -15.24 -7.91 3.40
CA GLY A 153 -15.00 -6.95 4.48
C GLY A 153 -13.62 -6.28 4.45
N THR A 154 -12.76 -6.72 3.54
CA THR A 154 -11.38 -6.28 3.40
C THR A 154 -11.10 -5.83 1.97
N LYS A 155 -10.05 -5.05 1.81
CA LYS A 155 -9.42 -4.78 0.53
C LYS A 155 -8.35 -5.83 0.31
N PHE A 156 -8.46 -6.51 -0.81
CA PHE A 156 -7.38 -7.40 -1.22
C PHE A 156 -6.19 -6.57 -1.62
#